data_7a93ff344a5b222cff6ffc56c0c5c244
#
_entry.id   7a93ff344a5b222cff6ffc56c0c5c244
#
_cell.length_a   1.000
_cell.length_b   1.000
_cell.length_c   1.000
_cell.angle_alpha   90.00
_cell.angle_beta   90.00
_cell.angle_gamma   90.00
#
_symmetry.space_group_name_H-M   'P 1'
#
loop_
_entity.id
_entity.type
_entity.pdbx_description
1 polymer ?
#
loop_
_entity_poly.entity_id
_entity_poly.type
_entity_poly.pdbx_seq_one_letter_code
_entity_poly.pdbx_strand_id
1 'polypeptide(L)'
;MFRSLVLAVLLAASSYTKEMTDIEALASLPKRCTYEYAYDMYGAHCGGLRLSKIPNLKGGIEILDFSDNKLQEIHDDTLSYYTSIKHLYLSENQIYSIDKDAFAYLTYLQTLDLSKNVIFQLPETIFHLPSLRKLYLNGNPLLHLSLSSMVIRKPIKAPLQLLDLSECKIRELPDLGILPYLILYNISHNPLTSLDAQSFSGMCKLAKVDLTESINNIQVCDMRLSITWFQEKRIYFQLDNYEKLNSREYENCPRPEIPESLNATYNRCRMEYTEIQNIKTARRTWLTIGGGLVGFLVGFVLLLYIMHRHNVAQTKKITKEVKKVSPIDEKAVTAVLLNNKS
;
A
#
# COMPACT_ATOMS: atom_id res chain seq x y z
N MET A 1 -55.70 -23.26 -38.91
CA MET A 1 -55.10 -23.26 -37.57
C MET A 1 -53.69 -23.91 -37.48
N PHE A 2 -53.48 -25.10 -38.05
CA PHE A 2 -52.21 -25.81 -37.98
C PHE A 2 -51.02 -25.05 -38.64
N ARG A 3 -51.24 -24.37 -39.78
CA ARG A 3 -50.12 -23.60 -40.43
C ARG A 3 -49.65 -22.38 -39.65
N SER A 4 -50.52 -21.71 -38.90
CA SER A 4 -50.14 -20.56 -38.07
C SER A 4 -49.34 -20.96 -36.84
N LEU A 5 -49.61 -22.15 -36.29
CA LEU A 5 -48.86 -22.66 -35.11
C LEU A 5 -47.45 -23.08 -35.49
N VAL A 6 -47.27 -23.73 -36.65
CA VAL A 6 -45.97 -24.14 -37.16
C VAL A 6 -45.09 -22.90 -37.48
N LEU A 7 -45.70 -21.86 -38.05
CA LEU A 7 -44.95 -20.61 -38.32
C LEU A 7 -44.51 -19.89 -37.05
N ALA A 8 -45.34 -19.88 -36.01
CA ALA A 8 -45.01 -19.30 -34.71
C ALA A 8 -43.87 -20.06 -33.99
N VAL A 9 -43.88 -21.40 -34.08
CA VAL A 9 -42.80 -22.23 -33.51
C VAL A 9 -41.48 -22.05 -34.27
N LEU A 10 -41.52 -21.93 -35.60
CA LEU A 10 -40.34 -21.66 -36.41
C LEU A 10 -39.76 -20.26 -36.17
N LEU A 11 -40.60 -19.26 -35.97
CA LEU A 11 -40.16 -17.90 -35.63
C LEU A 11 -39.57 -17.85 -34.20
N ALA A 12 -40.17 -18.55 -33.24
CA ALA A 12 -39.65 -18.67 -31.89
C ALA A 12 -38.31 -19.44 -31.85
N ALA A 13 -38.18 -20.52 -32.63
CA ALA A 13 -36.90 -21.25 -32.76
C ALA A 13 -35.83 -20.40 -33.44
N SER A 14 -36.17 -19.59 -34.45
CA SER A 14 -35.24 -18.68 -35.12
C SER A 14 -34.76 -17.53 -34.20
N SER A 15 -35.62 -16.99 -33.33
CA SER A 15 -35.23 -15.99 -32.34
C SER A 15 -34.35 -16.60 -31.25
N TYR A 16 -34.65 -17.81 -30.82
CA TYR A 16 -33.84 -18.52 -29.81
C TYR A 16 -32.43 -18.89 -30.34
N THR A 17 -32.32 -19.29 -31.59
CA THR A 17 -31.01 -19.57 -32.22
C THR A 17 -30.20 -18.28 -32.42
N LYS A 18 -30.87 -17.16 -32.73
CA LYS A 18 -30.21 -15.87 -32.87
C LYS A 18 -29.71 -15.35 -31.53
N GLU A 19 -30.47 -15.44 -30.44
CA GLU A 19 -30.03 -15.13 -29.10
C GLU A 19 -28.82 -16.01 -28.64
N MET A 20 -28.89 -17.32 -28.97
CA MET A 20 -27.75 -18.22 -28.65
C MET A 20 -26.48 -17.86 -29.44
N THR A 21 -26.61 -17.50 -30.73
CA THR A 21 -25.45 -17.06 -31.54
C THR A 21 -24.89 -15.71 -31.09
N ASP A 22 -25.78 -14.80 -30.63
CA ASP A 22 -25.34 -13.50 -30.08
C ASP A 22 -24.63 -13.66 -28.72
N ILE A 23 -25.06 -14.62 -27.89
CA ILE A 23 -24.41 -14.98 -26.64
C ILE A 23 -23.04 -15.66 -26.91
N GLU A 24 -22.94 -16.57 -27.89
CA GLU A 24 -21.66 -17.20 -28.29
C GLU A 24 -20.70 -16.16 -28.92
N ALA A 25 -21.23 -15.22 -29.72
CA ALA A 25 -20.43 -14.13 -30.29
C ALA A 25 -19.93 -13.17 -29.20
N LEU A 26 -20.74 -12.88 -28.18
CA LEU A 26 -20.33 -12.08 -27.01
C LEU A 26 -19.27 -12.81 -26.19
N ALA A 27 -19.37 -14.13 -26.05
CA ALA A 27 -18.39 -14.97 -25.36
C ALA A 27 -17.06 -15.09 -26.12
N SER A 28 -17.06 -14.84 -27.43
CA SER A 28 -15.87 -14.88 -28.30
C SER A 28 -15.14 -13.53 -28.42
N LEU A 29 -15.68 -12.46 -27.87
CA LEU A 29 -14.96 -11.18 -27.82
C LEU A 29 -13.65 -11.34 -27.04
N PRO A 30 -12.52 -10.84 -27.54
CA PRO A 30 -11.26 -10.93 -26.83
C PRO A 30 -11.43 -10.20 -25.49
N LYS A 31 -11.31 -10.97 -24.41
CA LYS A 31 -11.37 -10.47 -23.04
C LYS A 31 -10.23 -9.50 -22.84
N ARG A 32 -10.53 -8.23 -22.67
CA ARG A 32 -9.55 -7.15 -22.52
C ARG A 32 -9.72 -6.49 -21.17
N CYS A 33 -8.60 -6.11 -20.57
CA CYS A 33 -8.61 -5.28 -19.37
C CYS A 33 -9.29 -3.94 -19.64
N THR A 34 -10.10 -3.49 -18.70
CA THR A 34 -10.70 -2.15 -18.69
C THR A 34 -9.85 -1.21 -17.84
N TYR A 35 -10.00 0.08 -18.08
CA TYR A 35 -9.20 1.11 -17.39
C TYR A 35 -10.12 2.20 -16.88
N GLU A 36 -9.98 2.51 -15.60
CA GLU A 36 -10.77 3.57 -14.96
C GLU A 36 -9.99 4.27 -13.85
N TYR A 37 -10.51 5.39 -13.37
CA TYR A 37 -9.99 6.08 -12.19
C TYR A 37 -10.84 5.72 -10.98
N ALA A 38 -10.16 5.28 -9.91
CA ALA A 38 -10.76 5.05 -8.60
C ALA A 38 -9.97 5.86 -7.56
N TYR A 39 -10.64 6.76 -6.84
CA TYR A 39 -9.99 7.64 -5.84
C TYR A 39 -8.74 8.36 -6.40
N ASP A 40 -8.86 8.95 -7.59
CA ASP A 40 -7.79 9.64 -8.33
C ASP A 40 -6.61 8.76 -8.75
N MET A 41 -6.69 7.44 -8.57
CA MET A 41 -5.68 6.48 -9.01
C MET A 41 -6.12 5.81 -10.32
N TYR A 42 -5.21 5.72 -11.28
CA TYR A 42 -5.46 5.07 -12.56
C TYR A 42 -5.34 3.55 -12.42
N GLY A 43 -6.41 2.83 -12.69
CA GLY A 43 -6.51 1.38 -12.53
C GLY A 43 -6.63 0.62 -13.84
N ALA A 44 -6.07 -0.60 -13.87
CA ALA A 44 -6.32 -1.62 -14.89
C ALA A 44 -7.09 -2.78 -14.23
N HIS A 45 -8.27 -3.08 -14.73
CA HIS A 45 -9.14 -4.15 -14.26
C HIS A 45 -9.13 -5.29 -15.26
N CYS A 46 -8.49 -6.39 -14.87
CA CYS A 46 -8.31 -7.60 -15.66
C CYS A 46 -8.91 -8.82 -14.94
N GLY A 47 -9.74 -8.63 -13.91
CA GLY A 47 -10.32 -9.71 -13.11
C GLY A 47 -11.27 -10.59 -13.91
N GLY A 48 -11.29 -11.91 -13.63
CA GLY A 48 -12.22 -12.88 -14.23
C GLY A 48 -12.02 -13.17 -15.72
N LEU A 49 -10.91 -12.74 -16.31
CA LEU A 49 -10.67 -12.86 -17.76
C LEU A 49 -10.06 -14.21 -18.19
N ARG A 50 -9.76 -15.10 -17.24
CA ARG A 50 -9.10 -16.40 -17.48
C ARG A 50 -7.76 -16.29 -18.18
N LEU A 51 -7.00 -15.22 -17.90
CA LEU A 51 -5.70 -14.97 -18.48
C LEU A 51 -4.62 -15.80 -17.75
N SER A 52 -3.70 -16.40 -18.51
CA SER A 52 -2.56 -17.14 -17.94
C SER A 52 -1.32 -16.27 -17.72
N LYS A 53 -1.32 -15.04 -18.22
CA LYS A 53 -0.23 -14.07 -18.05
C LYS A 53 -0.78 -12.64 -18.05
N ILE A 54 -0.09 -11.75 -17.38
CA ILE A 54 -0.40 -10.32 -17.39
C ILE A 54 -0.14 -9.80 -18.81
N PRO A 55 -1.19 -9.23 -19.48
CA PRO A 55 -1.02 -8.70 -20.83
C PRO A 55 -0.20 -7.40 -20.79
N ASN A 56 0.18 -6.89 -21.96
CA ASN A 56 0.80 -5.58 -22.02
C ASN A 56 -0.24 -4.50 -21.66
N LEU A 57 -0.08 -3.87 -20.49
CA LEU A 57 -0.97 -2.87 -19.92
C LEU A 57 -0.51 -1.45 -20.28
N LYS A 58 -1.42 -0.48 -20.17
CA LYS A 58 -1.07 0.93 -20.30
C LYS A 58 -0.11 1.36 -19.19
N GLY A 59 0.80 2.26 -19.48
CA GLY A 59 1.72 2.82 -18.50
C GLY A 59 1.02 3.70 -17.47
N GLY A 60 1.67 3.90 -16.32
CA GLY A 60 1.21 4.79 -15.26
C GLY A 60 0.05 4.27 -14.42
N ILE A 61 -0.27 2.96 -14.49
CA ILE A 61 -1.28 2.34 -13.62
C ILE A 61 -0.78 2.32 -12.17
N GLU A 62 -1.68 2.65 -11.26
CA GLU A 62 -1.45 2.64 -9.82
C GLU A 62 -2.21 1.50 -9.11
N ILE A 63 -3.26 1.00 -9.77
CA ILE A 63 -4.03 -0.17 -9.33
C ILE A 63 -3.99 -1.20 -10.45
N LEU A 64 -3.63 -2.44 -10.11
CA LEU A 64 -3.80 -3.59 -11.00
C LEU A 64 -4.66 -4.64 -10.28
N ASP A 65 -5.85 -4.86 -10.83
CA ASP A 65 -6.70 -5.99 -10.47
C ASP A 65 -6.55 -7.08 -11.54
N PHE A 66 -5.90 -8.17 -11.15
CA PHE A 66 -5.71 -9.37 -11.95
C PHE A 66 -6.27 -10.61 -11.22
N SER A 67 -7.23 -10.40 -10.33
CA SER A 67 -7.88 -11.47 -9.57
C SER A 67 -8.70 -12.41 -10.47
N ASP A 68 -8.99 -13.61 -9.97
CA ASP A 68 -9.77 -14.64 -10.70
C ASP A 68 -9.26 -14.89 -12.14
N ASN A 69 -7.97 -15.25 -12.25
CA ASN A 69 -7.32 -15.57 -13.50
C ASN A 69 -6.56 -16.92 -13.42
N LYS A 70 -5.66 -17.20 -14.34
CA LYS A 70 -4.90 -18.46 -14.42
C LYS A 70 -3.40 -18.23 -14.36
N LEU A 71 -2.96 -17.16 -13.70
CA LEU A 71 -1.54 -16.88 -13.51
C LEU A 71 -0.92 -17.96 -12.63
N GLN A 72 0.21 -18.52 -13.06
CA GLN A 72 0.88 -19.63 -12.38
C GLN A 72 2.23 -19.21 -11.79
N GLU A 73 2.95 -18.34 -12.46
CA GLU A 73 4.28 -17.90 -12.07
C GLU A 73 4.43 -16.39 -12.19
N ILE A 74 5.21 -15.80 -11.31
CA ILE A 74 5.57 -14.38 -11.35
C ILE A 74 7.09 -14.30 -11.44
N HIS A 75 7.58 -13.96 -12.62
CA HIS A 75 9.01 -13.79 -12.89
C HIS A 75 9.46 -12.36 -12.57
N ASP A 76 10.78 -12.15 -12.44
CA ASP A 76 11.38 -10.85 -12.09
C ASP A 76 11.03 -9.73 -13.08
N ASP A 77 10.78 -10.06 -14.34
CA ASP A 77 10.41 -9.11 -15.39
C ASP A 77 8.91 -8.87 -15.52
N THR A 78 8.06 -9.73 -14.95
CA THR A 78 6.60 -9.73 -15.15
C THR A 78 5.98 -8.37 -14.83
N LEU A 79 6.42 -7.71 -13.77
CA LEU A 79 5.90 -6.44 -13.28
C LEU A 79 6.88 -5.28 -13.39
N SER A 80 8.05 -5.49 -14.00
CA SER A 80 9.16 -4.53 -14.02
C SER A 80 8.83 -3.17 -14.65
N TYR A 81 7.88 -3.15 -15.61
CA TYR A 81 7.43 -1.94 -16.30
C TYR A 81 6.37 -1.14 -15.53
N TYR A 82 5.76 -1.70 -14.48
CA TYR A 82 4.60 -1.11 -13.79
C TYR A 82 4.98 -0.54 -12.43
N THR A 83 6.05 0.24 -12.38
CA THR A 83 6.67 0.76 -11.15
C THR A 83 5.78 1.69 -10.31
N SER A 84 4.70 2.24 -10.91
CA SER A 84 3.75 3.13 -10.23
C SER A 84 2.68 2.40 -9.42
N ILE A 85 2.61 1.06 -9.49
CA ILE A 85 1.56 0.28 -8.82
C ILE A 85 1.65 0.48 -7.29
N LYS A 86 0.51 0.86 -6.72
CA LYS A 86 0.27 1.00 -5.27
C LYS A 86 -0.57 -0.15 -4.72
N HIS A 87 -1.49 -0.67 -5.53
CA HIS A 87 -2.40 -1.76 -5.15
C HIS A 87 -2.37 -2.84 -6.22
N LEU A 88 -1.96 -4.03 -5.83
CA LEU A 88 -1.84 -5.19 -6.69
C LEU A 88 -2.70 -6.33 -6.13
N TYR A 89 -3.70 -6.74 -6.90
CA TYR A 89 -4.62 -7.82 -6.58
C TYR A 89 -4.36 -8.98 -7.53
N LEU A 90 -3.88 -10.09 -6.98
CA LEU A 90 -3.56 -11.34 -7.67
C LEU A 90 -4.29 -12.54 -7.04
N SER A 91 -5.34 -12.26 -6.26
CA SER A 91 -6.12 -13.29 -5.58
C SER A 91 -6.84 -14.22 -6.56
N GLU A 92 -7.19 -15.42 -6.09
CA GLU A 92 -7.94 -16.41 -6.89
C GLU A 92 -7.25 -16.74 -8.24
N ASN A 93 -5.93 -16.96 -8.19
CA ASN A 93 -5.12 -17.43 -9.31
C ASN A 93 -4.57 -18.84 -9.00
N GLN A 94 -3.60 -19.29 -9.79
CA GLN A 94 -2.96 -20.59 -9.63
C GLN A 94 -1.46 -20.41 -9.34
N ILE A 95 -1.08 -19.31 -8.68
CA ILE A 95 0.31 -18.95 -8.47
C ILE A 95 0.95 -19.95 -7.50
N TYR A 96 1.99 -20.65 -7.98
CA TYR A 96 2.78 -21.58 -7.18
C TYR A 96 4.26 -21.17 -7.07
N SER A 97 4.73 -20.31 -7.98
CA SER A 97 6.10 -19.83 -8.03
C SER A 97 6.18 -18.32 -8.15
N ILE A 98 7.03 -17.70 -7.33
CA ILE A 98 7.32 -16.28 -7.34
C ILE A 98 8.84 -16.13 -7.29
N ASP A 99 9.40 -15.48 -8.30
CA ASP A 99 10.84 -15.24 -8.36
C ASP A 99 11.26 -14.28 -7.23
N LYS A 100 12.53 -14.37 -6.86
CA LYS A 100 13.06 -13.65 -5.70
C LYS A 100 12.83 -12.14 -5.79
N ASP A 101 13.03 -11.55 -6.96
CA ASP A 101 12.98 -10.11 -7.18
C ASP A 101 11.72 -9.65 -7.96
N ALA A 102 10.71 -10.53 -8.08
CA ALA A 102 9.47 -10.30 -8.82
C ALA A 102 8.74 -8.99 -8.48
N PHE A 103 8.85 -8.51 -7.24
CA PHE A 103 8.24 -7.25 -6.78
C PHE A 103 9.26 -6.14 -6.51
N ALA A 104 10.55 -6.33 -6.79
CA ALA A 104 11.62 -5.41 -6.41
C ALA A 104 11.45 -4.00 -6.97
N TYR A 105 10.86 -3.88 -8.16
CA TYR A 105 10.61 -2.59 -8.82
C TYR A 105 9.38 -1.85 -8.29
N LEU A 106 8.51 -2.51 -7.51
CA LEU A 106 7.26 -1.95 -7.00
C LEU A 106 7.48 -1.18 -5.68
N THR A 107 8.33 -0.18 -5.70
CA THR A 107 8.72 0.57 -4.48
C THR A 107 7.56 1.36 -3.85
N TYR A 108 6.50 1.64 -4.60
CA TYR A 108 5.29 2.32 -4.13
C TYR A 108 4.18 1.36 -3.69
N LEU A 109 4.39 0.03 -3.79
CA LEU A 109 3.39 -0.97 -3.47
C LEU A 109 2.96 -0.90 -2.00
N GLN A 110 1.69 -0.62 -1.76
CA GLN A 110 1.09 -0.49 -0.43
C GLN A 110 0.22 -1.69 -0.06
N THR A 111 -0.44 -2.29 -1.05
CA THR A 111 -1.30 -3.47 -0.87
C THR A 111 -0.90 -4.53 -1.86
N LEU A 112 -0.62 -5.74 -1.35
CA LEU A 112 -0.39 -6.94 -2.14
C LEU A 112 -1.38 -8.01 -1.68
N ASP A 113 -2.23 -8.43 -2.60
CA ASP A 113 -3.17 -9.53 -2.37
C ASP A 113 -2.77 -10.74 -3.23
N LEU A 114 -2.29 -11.77 -2.56
CA LEU A 114 -1.93 -13.07 -3.12
C LEU A 114 -2.85 -14.19 -2.59
N SER A 115 -3.98 -13.83 -2.00
CA SER A 115 -4.89 -14.80 -1.38
C SER A 115 -5.44 -15.83 -2.37
N LYS A 116 -5.82 -17.00 -1.84
CA LYS A 116 -6.42 -18.10 -2.63
C LYS A 116 -5.59 -18.48 -3.86
N ASN A 117 -4.32 -18.71 -3.64
CA ASN A 117 -3.37 -19.25 -4.61
C ASN A 117 -2.83 -20.62 -4.13
N VAL A 118 -1.81 -21.13 -4.77
CA VAL A 118 -1.15 -22.39 -4.39
C VAL A 118 0.32 -22.17 -4.03
N ILE A 119 0.59 -21.05 -3.36
CA ILE A 119 1.93 -20.62 -2.97
C ILE A 119 2.41 -21.47 -1.79
N PHE A 120 3.54 -22.14 -1.93
CA PHE A 120 4.18 -22.92 -0.87
C PHE A 120 5.30 -22.14 -0.18
N GLN A 121 5.95 -21.23 -0.90
CA GLN A 121 7.07 -20.45 -0.42
C GLN A 121 7.01 -19.01 -0.93
N LEU A 122 7.27 -18.06 -0.05
CA LEU A 122 7.32 -16.63 -0.38
C LEU A 122 8.78 -16.19 -0.50
N PRO A 123 9.10 -15.32 -1.46
CA PRO A 123 10.40 -14.66 -1.47
C PRO A 123 10.53 -13.67 -0.30
N GLU A 124 11.64 -13.74 0.42
CA GLU A 124 11.93 -12.87 1.57
C GLU A 124 11.87 -11.37 1.21
N THR A 125 12.15 -11.04 -0.05
CA THR A 125 12.16 -9.66 -0.58
C THR A 125 10.83 -8.93 -0.43
N ILE A 126 9.68 -9.64 -0.37
CA ILE A 126 8.35 -9.05 -0.09
C ILE A 126 8.37 -8.28 1.23
N PHE A 127 9.01 -8.83 2.27
CA PHE A 127 9.09 -8.22 3.60
C PHE A 127 10.04 -7.04 3.68
N HIS A 128 10.72 -6.70 2.57
CA HIS A 128 11.62 -5.57 2.46
C HIS A 128 11.08 -4.44 1.58
N LEU A 129 9.87 -4.59 1.02
CA LEU A 129 9.23 -3.56 0.20
C LEU A 129 8.97 -2.29 1.04
N PRO A 130 9.48 -1.13 0.63
CA PRO A 130 9.53 0.05 1.49
C PRO A 130 8.19 0.70 1.80
N SER A 131 7.16 0.38 1.01
CA SER A 131 5.82 0.98 1.13
C SER A 131 4.73 -0.01 1.51
N LEU A 132 5.03 -1.33 1.59
CA LEU A 132 4.03 -2.38 1.78
C LEU A 132 3.40 -2.31 3.17
N ARG A 133 2.09 -2.11 3.21
CA ARG A 133 1.28 -1.97 4.44
C ARG A 133 0.31 -3.11 4.65
N LYS A 134 -0.23 -3.66 3.58
CA LYS A 134 -1.23 -4.73 3.64
C LYS A 134 -0.77 -5.91 2.79
N LEU A 135 -0.67 -7.05 3.42
CA LEU A 135 -0.29 -8.31 2.77
C LEU A 135 -1.34 -9.36 3.08
N TYR A 136 -2.01 -9.84 2.03
CA TYR A 136 -3.00 -10.90 2.11
C TYR A 136 -2.43 -12.16 1.47
N LEU A 137 -2.38 -13.23 2.25
CA LEU A 137 -1.83 -14.53 1.87
C LEU A 137 -2.82 -15.67 2.16
N ASN A 138 -4.01 -15.33 2.65
CA ASN A 138 -5.00 -16.31 3.09
C ASN A 138 -5.38 -17.29 1.99
N GLY A 139 -5.69 -18.53 2.41
CA GLY A 139 -6.05 -19.60 1.47
C GLY A 139 -4.88 -20.15 0.65
N ASN A 140 -3.63 -19.93 1.06
CA ASN A 140 -2.45 -20.54 0.45
C ASN A 140 -1.95 -21.70 1.31
N PRO A 141 -1.49 -22.81 0.70
CA PRO A 141 -0.90 -23.92 1.44
C PRO A 141 0.53 -23.60 1.87
N LEU A 142 0.72 -22.50 2.60
CA LEU A 142 2.00 -22.10 3.15
C LEU A 142 2.42 -23.16 4.17
N LEU A 143 3.21 -24.14 3.74
CA LEU A 143 3.66 -25.18 4.63
C LEU A 143 4.39 -24.57 5.83
N HIS A 144 4.06 -25.01 7.03
CA HIS A 144 4.67 -24.55 8.28
C HIS A 144 6.21 -24.54 8.23
N LEU A 145 6.81 -25.40 7.42
CA LEU A 145 8.25 -25.47 7.17
C LEU A 145 8.81 -24.21 6.46
N SER A 146 8.02 -23.54 5.60
CA SER A 146 8.51 -22.32 4.94
C SER A 146 8.36 -21.09 5.81
N LEU A 147 7.36 -21.04 6.69
CA LEU A 147 7.17 -19.91 7.60
C LEU A 147 7.96 -20.07 8.90
N SER A 148 8.10 -21.28 9.45
CA SER A 148 8.93 -21.54 10.63
C SER A 148 10.43 -21.59 10.30
N SER A 149 10.79 -21.99 9.08
CA SER A 149 12.16 -21.88 8.56
C SER A 149 12.47 -20.49 7.99
N MET A 150 11.48 -19.63 7.83
CA MET A 150 11.68 -18.20 7.63
C MET A 150 12.26 -17.56 8.91
N VAL A 151 13.43 -18.00 9.29
CA VAL A 151 14.33 -17.14 10.04
C VAL A 151 14.61 -15.99 9.08
N ILE A 152 13.77 -14.96 9.16
CA ILE A 152 13.99 -13.72 8.42
C ILE A 152 15.35 -13.22 8.93
N ARG A 153 16.41 -13.59 8.19
CA ARG A 153 17.81 -13.31 8.56
C ARG A 153 18.07 -11.82 8.69
N LYS A 154 17.14 -11.01 8.19
CA LYS A 154 17.17 -9.54 8.25
C LYS A 154 15.85 -9.03 8.79
N PRO A 155 15.85 -7.98 9.63
CA PRO A 155 14.61 -7.42 10.13
C PRO A 155 13.69 -7.01 8.99
N ILE A 156 12.39 -7.27 9.18
CA ILE A 156 11.35 -6.84 8.23
C ILE A 156 11.37 -5.32 8.12
N LYS A 157 11.58 -4.80 6.92
CA LYS A 157 11.61 -3.36 6.64
C LYS A 157 10.26 -2.82 6.19
N ALA A 158 9.42 -3.68 5.64
CA ALA A 158 8.09 -3.30 5.20
C ALA A 158 7.26 -2.75 6.37
N PRO A 159 6.61 -1.58 6.24
CA PRO A 159 5.79 -0.99 7.30
C PRO A 159 4.42 -1.66 7.38
N LEU A 160 4.40 -2.99 7.54
CA LEU A 160 3.19 -3.81 7.56
C LEU A 160 2.24 -3.36 8.67
N GLN A 161 0.99 -3.09 8.31
CA GLN A 161 -0.11 -2.74 9.19
C GLN A 161 -1.15 -3.86 9.28
N LEU A 162 -1.28 -4.64 8.21
CA LEU A 162 -2.15 -5.80 8.12
C LEU A 162 -1.39 -6.96 7.52
N LEU A 163 -1.47 -8.12 8.19
CA LEU A 163 -1.00 -9.40 7.70
C LEU A 163 -2.12 -10.43 7.86
N ASP A 164 -2.53 -11.02 6.74
CA ASP A 164 -3.55 -12.07 6.72
C ASP A 164 -2.92 -13.40 6.29
N LEU A 165 -2.86 -14.33 7.23
CA LEU A 165 -2.37 -15.70 7.07
C LEU A 165 -3.49 -16.72 7.38
N SER A 166 -4.76 -16.34 7.27
CA SER A 166 -5.85 -17.26 7.53
C SER A 166 -5.90 -18.39 6.49
N GLU A 167 -6.43 -19.54 6.87
CA GLU A 167 -6.57 -20.72 5.99
C GLU A 167 -5.25 -21.20 5.34
N CYS A 168 -4.10 -20.96 5.98
CA CYS A 168 -2.78 -21.28 5.40
C CYS A 168 -2.21 -22.64 5.87
N LYS A 169 -2.99 -23.43 6.61
CA LYS A 169 -2.57 -24.74 7.19
C LYS A 169 -1.37 -24.63 8.13
N ILE A 170 -1.19 -23.49 8.76
CA ILE A 170 -0.11 -23.19 9.69
C ILE A 170 -0.37 -23.98 11.00
N ARG A 171 0.64 -24.71 11.48
CA ARG A 171 0.59 -25.42 12.77
C ARG A 171 1.32 -24.69 13.88
N GLU A 172 2.35 -23.94 13.53
CA GLU A 172 3.16 -23.14 14.43
C GLU A 172 3.30 -21.74 13.87
N LEU A 173 3.19 -20.74 14.72
CA LEU A 173 3.30 -19.35 14.30
C LEU A 173 4.75 -19.03 13.87
N PRO A 174 4.95 -18.33 12.75
CA PRO A 174 6.27 -17.92 12.34
C PRO A 174 6.84 -16.86 13.30
N ASP A 175 8.14 -16.90 13.56
CA ASP A 175 8.84 -15.79 14.19
C ASP A 175 9.07 -14.68 13.16
N LEU A 176 8.23 -13.65 13.22
CA LEU A 176 8.30 -12.49 12.32
C LEU A 176 9.20 -11.39 12.87
N GLY A 177 9.81 -11.59 14.05
CA GLY A 177 10.65 -10.58 14.70
C GLY A 177 9.87 -9.33 15.11
N ILE A 178 10.46 -8.16 14.86
CA ILE A 178 9.87 -6.87 15.27
C ILE A 178 9.07 -6.27 14.12
N LEU A 179 7.76 -6.08 14.34
CA LEU A 179 6.81 -5.49 13.41
C LEU A 179 6.14 -4.26 14.04
N PRO A 180 6.83 -3.11 14.08
CA PRO A 180 6.40 -1.97 14.89
C PRO A 180 5.15 -1.25 14.36
N TYR A 181 4.67 -1.60 13.18
CA TYR A 181 3.48 -1.00 12.57
C TYR A 181 2.28 -1.94 12.50
N LEU A 182 2.44 -3.23 12.82
CA LEU A 182 1.37 -4.21 12.66
C LEU A 182 0.21 -3.91 13.61
N ILE A 183 -0.99 -3.75 13.04
CA ILE A 183 -2.22 -3.40 13.74
C ILE A 183 -3.19 -4.58 13.73
N LEU A 184 -3.28 -5.28 12.59
CA LEU A 184 -4.20 -6.39 12.38
C LEU A 184 -3.40 -7.62 11.94
N TYR A 185 -3.58 -8.71 12.69
CA TYR A 185 -2.99 -10.00 12.39
C TYR A 185 -4.09 -11.05 12.34
N ASN A 186 -4.37 -11.57 11.15
CA ASN A 186 -5.36 -12.63 10.95
C ASN A 186 -4.64 -13.96 10.76
N ILE A 187 -4.89 -14.92 11.66
CA ILE A 187 -4.37 -16.28 11.62
C ILE A 187 -5.50 -17.30 11.81
N SER A 188 -6.74 -16.89 11.55
CA SER A 188 -7.92 -17.74 11.69
C SER A 188 -7.88 -18.96 10.77
N HIS A 189 -8.66 -19.98 11.10
CA HIS A 189 -8.78 -21.22 10.30
C HIS A 189 -7.46 -21.95 10.04
N ASN A 190 -6.52 -21.87 11.00
CA ASN A 190 -5.27 -22.61 10.95
C ASN A 190 -5.23 -23.70 12.03
N PRO A 191 -4.73 -24.90 11.78
CA PRO A 191 -4.68 -25.98 12.75
C PRO A 191 -3.50 -25.81 13.72
N LEU A 192 -3.47 -24.70 14.49
CA LEU A 192 -2.40 -24.41 15.42
C LEU A 192 -2.26 -25.51 16.48
N THR A 193 -1.03 -25.90 16.77
CA THR A 193 -0.69 -26.86 17.84
C THR A 193 -0.21 -26.17 19.11
N SER A 194 0.20 -24.90 19.01
CA SER A 194 0.61 -24.07 20.14
C SER A 194 0.28 -22.59 19.87
N LEU A 195 0.08 -21.83 20.94
CA LEU A 195 -0.12 -20.39 20.90
C LEU A 195 0.93 -19.73 21.79
N ASP A 196 2.09 -19.41 21.23
CA ASP A 196 3.19 -18.83 21.98
C ASP A 196 3.09 -17.29 21.98
N ALA A 197 3.08 -16.70 23.17
CA ALA A 197 3.10 -15.25 23.38
C ALA A 197 4.33 -14.56 22.76
N GLN A 198 5.45 -15.30 22.61
CA GLN A 198 6.68 -14.79 22.01
C GLN A 198 6.44 -14.31 20.58
N SER A 199 5.61 -15.04 19.80
CA SER A 199 5.26 -14.69 18.43
C SER A 199 4.59 -13.31 18.28
N PHE A 200 4.02 -12.77 19.36
CA PHE A 200 3.33 -11.47 19.38
C PHE A 200 4.13 -10.37 20.06
N SER A 201 5.20 -10.73 20.79
CA SER A 201 5.95 -9.77 21.60
C SER A 201 6.62 -8.66 20.79
N GLY A 202 7.00 -8.93 19.54
CA GLY A 202 7.56 -7.95 18.60
C GLY A 202 6.53 -7.02 17.92
N MET A 203 5.23 -7.12 18.27
CA MET A 203 4.13 -6.42 17.59
C MET A 203 3.50 -5.36 18.50
N CYS A 204 4.25 -4.30 18.85
CA CYS A 204 3.86 -3.34 19.89
C CYS A 204 2.71 -2.39 19.52
N LYS A 205 2.21 -2.42 18.29
CA LYS A 205 1.03 -1.68 17.82
C LYS A 205 -0.13 -2.60 17.47
N LEU A 206 0.00 -3.89 17.75
CA LEU A 206 -1.04 -4.86 17.47
C LEU A 206 -2.31 -4.50 18.26
N ALA A 207 -3.40 -4.26 17.52
CA ALA A 207 -4.70 -3.92 18.08
C ALA A 207 -5.66 -5.11 18.04
N LYS A 208 -5.57 -5.93 16.99
CA LYS A 208 -6.45 -7.09 16.81
C LYS A 208 -5.69 -8.31 16.30
N VAL A 209 -5.97 -9.46 16.93
CA VAL A 209 -5.61 -10.80 16.44
C VAL A 209 -6.90 -11.58 16.19
N ASP A 210 -7.01 -12.21 15.03
CA ASP A 210 -8.09 -13.15 14.74
C ASP A 210 -7.57 -14.57 14.82
N LEU A 211 -8.14 -15.34 15.76
CA LEU A 211 -7.79 -16.73 16.07
C LEU A 211 -8.97 -17.68 15.83
N THR A 212 -10.01 -17.19 15.14
CA THR A 212 -11.23 -17.94 14.83
C THR A 212 -10.86 -19.32 14.26
N GLU A 213 -11.40 -20.39 14.82
CA GLU A 213 -11.16 -21.79 14.45
C GLU A 213 -9.67 -22.24 14.40
N SER A 214 -8.78 -21.52 15.09
CA SER A 214 -7.34 -21.88 15.07
C SER A 214 -6.86 -22.56 16.35
N ILE A 215 -7.59 -22.44 17.46
CA ILE A 215 -7.14 -22.91 18.78
C ILE A 215 -7.75 -24.25 19.19
N ASN A 216 -8.51 -24.89 18.31
CA ASN A 216 -9.27 -26.10 18.64
C ASN A 216 -8.41 -27.27 19.13
N ASN A 217 -7.17 -27.36 18.64
CA ASN A 217 -6.21 -28.42 18.96
C ASN A 217 -5.28 -28.06 20.14
N ILE A 218 -5.39 -26.86 20.71
CA ILE A 218 -4.50 -26.39 21.77
C ILE A 218 -5.12 -26.71 23.15
N GLN A 219 -4.31 -27.21 24.06
CA GLN A 219 -4.75 -27.42 25.43
C GLN A 219 -5.04 -26.08 26.11
N VAL A 220 -6.07 -26.09 26.97
CA VAL A 220 -6.59 -24.86 27.59
C VAL A 220 -5.53 -24.11 28.38
N CYS A 221 -4.69 -24.82 29.13
CA CYS A 221 -3.65 -24.19 29.95
C CYS A 221 -2.50 -23.62 29.13
N ASP A 222 -2.21 -24.19 27.96
CA ASP A 222 -1.12 -23.75 27.09
C ASP A 222 -1.40 -22.37 26.45
N MET A 223 -2.68 -21.99 26.32
CA MET A 223 -3.08 -20.68 25.83
C MET A 223 -3.00 -19.57 26.89
N ARG A 224 -2.91 -19.93 28.19
CA ARG A 224 -3.13 -18.96 29.26
C ARG A 224 -2.12 -17.80 29.23
N LEU A 225 -0.86 -18.09 28.92
CA LEU A 225 0.17 -17.05 28.81
C LEU A 225 -0.16 -16.03 27.71
N SER A 226 -0.53 -16.51 26.52
CA SER A 226 -0.86 -15.65 25.39
C SER A 226 -2.12 -14.84 25.62
N ILE A 227 -3.16 -15.43 26.22
CA ILE A 227 -4.38 -14.72 26.60
C ILE A 227 -4.08 -13.64 27.64
N THR A 228 -3.26 -13.97 28.67
CA THR A 228 -2.84 -12.99 29.69
C THR A 228 -2.05 -11.85 29.06
N TRP A 229 -1.16 -12.16 28.12
CA TRP A 229 -0.41 -11.17 27.33
C TRP A 229 -1.33 -10.24 26.56
N PHE A 230 -2.30 -10.78 25.82
CA PHE A 230 -3.26 -9.97 25.06
C PHE A 230 -4.07 -9.03 25.96
N GLN A 231 -4.52 -9.54 27.11
CA GLN A 231 -5.26 -8.72 28.09
C GLN A 231 -4.39 -7.59 28.67
N GLU A 232 -3.14 -7.88 29.05
CA GLU A 232 -2.22 -6.88 29.60
C GLU A 232 -1.87 -5.80 28.57
N LYS A 233 -1.61 -6.21 27.33
CA LYS A 233 -1.27 -5.27 26.26
C LYS A 233 -2.50 -4.66 25.56
N ARG A 234 -3.73 -4.98 26.02
CA ARG A 234 -5.01 -4.52 25.47
C ARG A 234 -5.18 -4.84 23.98
N ILE A 235 -4.72 -6.02 23.59
CA ILE A 235 -4.91 -6.54 22.24
C ILE A 235 -6.28 -7.21 22.20
N TYR A 236 -7.15 -6.77 21.29
CA TYR A 236 -8.42 -7.46 21.06
C TYR A 236 -8.12 -8.78 20.33
N PHE A 237 -8.64 -9.89 20.88
CA PHE A 237 -8.52 -11.20 20.25
C PHE A 237 -9.91 -11.79 19.99
N GLN A 238 -10.09 -12.34 18.79
CA GLN A 238 -11.33 -12.97 18.37
C GLN A 238 -11.14 -14.48 18.41
N LEU A 239 -12.06 -15.18 19.10
CA LEU A 239 -12.11 -16.63 19.28
C LEU A 239 -13.54 -17.12 19.10
N ASP A 240 -13.74 -18.30 18.51
CA ASP A 240 -15.06 -18.93 18.38
C ASP A 240 -15.54 -19.58 19.67
N ASN A 241 -14.60 -20.15 20.43
CA ASN A 241 -14.86 -20.97 21.59
C ASN A 241 -14.55 -20.21 22.89
N TYR A 242 -15.35 -19.18 23.17
CA TYR A 242 -15.30 -18.50 24.48
C TYR A 242 -15.57 -19.47 25.65
N GLU A 243 -16.29 -20.57 25.40
CA GLU A 243 -16.59 -21.61 26.38
C GLU A 243 -15.33 -22.26 26.95
N LYS A 244 -14.27 -22.44 26.12
CA LYS A 244 -12.97 -22.94 26.61
C LYS A 244 -12.34 -22.02 27.64
N LEU A 245 -12.42 -20.72 27.47
CA LEU A 245 -11.83 -19.72 28.37
C LEU A 245 -12.69 -19.49 29.62
N ASN A 246 -13.97 -19.85 29.59
CA ASN A 246 -14.89 -19.81 30.74
C ASN A 246 -15.02 -21.17 31.42
N SER A 247 -14.23 -22.17 31.01
CA SER A 247 -14.26 -23.51 31.62
C SER A 247 -13.59 -23.52 32.98
N ARG A 248 -14.08 -24.42 33.86
CA ARG A 248 -13.41 -24.70 35.14
C ARG A 248 -11.96 -25.15 34.95
N GLU A 249 -11.68 -25.81 33.84
CA GLU A 249 -10.34 -26.22 33.45
C GLU A 249 -9.41 -25.00 33.29
N TYR A 250 -9.85 -23.96 32.58
CA TYR A 250 -9.09 -22.73 32.41
C TYR A 250 -8.88 -21.99 33.75
N GLU A 251 -9.89 -21.94 34.61
CA GLU A 251 -9.79 -21.31 35.92
C GLU A 251 -8.75 -22.02 36.80
N ASN A 252 -8.66 -23.35 36.70
CA ASN A 252 -7.70 -24.15 37.44
C ASN A 252 -6.26 -24.13 36.90
N CYS A 253 -6.05 -23.58 35.71
CA CYS A 253 -4.71 -23.44 35.16
C CYS A 253 -3.86 -22.51 36.04
N PRO A 254 -2.56 -22.80 36.25
CA PRO A 254 -1.65 -21.89 36.93
C PRO A 254 -1.66 -20.51 36.29
N ARG A 255 -1.69 -19.45 37.08
CA ARG A 255 -1.52 -18.09 36.54
C ARG A 255 -0.07 -17.92 36.07
N PRO A 256 0.18 -17.65 34.79
CA PRO A 256 1.53 -17.49 34.32
C PRO A 256 2.08 -16.13 34.74
N GLU A 257 3.34 -16.12 35.16
CA GLU A 257 4.12 -14.87 35.19
C GLU A 257 4.59 -14.57 33.77
N ILE A 258 4.42 -13.31 33.34
CA ILE A 258 4.91 -12.90 32.01
C ILE A 258 6.43 -12.83 32.06
N PRO A 259 7.14 -13.62 31.23
CA PRO A 259 8.59 -13.61 31.21
C PRO A 259 9.14 -12.21 30.88
N GLU A 260 10.22 -11.83 31.54
CA GLU A 260 10.86 -10.54 31.30
C GLU A 260 11.34 -10.39 29.85
N SER A 261 11.72 -11.49 29.19
CA SER A 261 12.08 -11.53 27.76
C SER A 261 10.98 -11.04 26.84
N LEU A 262 9.71 -11.36 27.12
CA LEU A 262 8.57 -10.85 26.37
C LEU A 262 8.44 -9.34 26.50
N ASN A 263 8.52 -8.83 27.71
CA ASN A 263 8.46 -7.39 27.98
C ASN A 263 9.66 -6.66 27.37
N ALA A 264 10.85 -7.24 27.39
CA ALA A 264 12.06 -6.68 26.77
C ALA A 264 11.87 -6.54 25.24
N THR A 265 11.37 -7.59 24.57
CA THR A 265 11.09 -7.56 23.13
C THR A 265 10.01 -6.52 22.78
N TYR A 266 8.93 -6.46 23.57
CA TYR A 266 7.88 -5.46 23.39
C TYR A 266 8.39 -4.02 23.56
N ASN A 267 9.20 -3.78 24.57
CA ASN A 267 9.79 -2.46 24.82
C ASN A 267 10.77 -2.07 23.70
N ARG A 268 11.56 -3.02 23.19
CA ARG A 268 12.41 -2.81 22.03
C ARG A 268 11.60 -2.39 20.81
N CYS A 269 10.49 -3.09 20.51
CA CYS A 269 9.57 -2.71 19.44
C CYS A 269 9.05 -1.27 19.63
N ARG A 270 8.64 -0.90 20.85
CA ARG A 270 8.17 0.46 21.15
C ARG A 270 9.24 1.52 20.92
N MET A 271 10.47 1.23 21.31
CA MET A 271 11.60 2.14 21.07
C MET A 271 11.85 2.33 19.58
N GLU A 272 11.91 1.25 18.80
CA GLU A 272 12.07 1.32 17.34
C GLU A 272 10.92 2.11 16.67
N TYR A 273 9.67 1.86 17.09
CA TYR A 273 8.51 2.64 16.58
C TYR A 273 8.66 4.14 16.87
N THR A 274 9.04 4.49 18.11
CA THR A 274 9.18 5.88 18.55
C THR A 274 10.32 6.58 17.80
N GLU A 275 11.45 5.91 17.63
CA GLU A 275 12.59 6.44 16.88
C GLU A 275 12.20 6.74 15.42
N ILE A 276 11.52 5.80 14.75
CA ILE A 276 11.04 6.00 13.38
C ILE A 276 10.06 7.19 13.29
N GLN A 277 9.15 7.34 14.28
CA GLN A 277 8.23 8.47 14.31
C GLN A 277 8.96 9.80 14.54
N ASN A 278 9.96 9.82 15.42
CA ASN A 278 10.77 11.01 15.67
C ASN A 278 11.53 11.44 14.41
N ILE A 279 12.13 10.49 13.67
CA ILE A 279 12.82 10.76 12.40
C ILE A 279 11.83 11.34 11.37
N LYS A 280 10.63 10.74 11.24
CA LYS A 280 9.59 11.23 10.31
C LYS A 280 9.14 12.65 10.69
N THR A 281 8.93 12.91 11.97
CA THR A 281 8.51 14.22 12.48
C THR A 281 9.61 15.26 12.26
N ALA A 282 10.85 14.94 12.60
CA ALA A 282 12.01 15.82 12.38
C ALA A 282 12.14 16.17 10.89
N ARG A 283 12.09 15.16 10.00
CA ARG A 283 12.13 15.39 8.54
C ARG A 283 11.02 16.32 8.07
N ARG A 284 9.79 16.11 8.56
CA ARG A 284 8.64 16.96 8.20
C ARG A 284 8.85 18.39 8.69
N THR A 285 9.33 18.58 9.92
CA THR A 285 9.63 19.90 10.50
C THR A 285 10.73 20.62 9.70
N TRP A 286 11.80 19.92 9.33
CA TRP A 286 12.86 20.50 8.50
C TRP A 286 12.36 20.90 7.10
N LEU A 287 11.48 20.11 6.49
CA LEU A 287 10.88 20.45 5.19
C LEU A 287 9.97 21.69 5.30
N THR A 288 9.22 21.84 6.38
CA THR A 288 8.37 23.03 6.57
C THR A 288 9.19 24.28 6.83
N ILE A 289 10.22 24.20 7.67
CA ILE A 289 11.13 25.32 7.93
C ILE A 289 11.88 25.72 6.67
N GLY A 290 12.49 24.76 5.97
CA GLY A 290 13.20 25.00 4.71
C GLY A 290 12.33 25.58 3.61
N GLY A 291 11.12 25.04 3.44
CA GLY A 291 10.13 25.60 2.50
C GLY A 291 9.71 27.02 2.84
N GLY A 292 9.53 27.32 4.13
CA GLY A 292 9.23 28.66 4.63
C GLY A 292 10.34 29.66 4.33
N LEU A 293 11.61 29.27 4.56
CA LEU A 293 12.78 30.10 4.26
C LEU A 293 12.92 30.38 2.76
N VAL A 294 12.75 29.36 1.91
CA VAL A 294 12.78 29.53 0.46
C VAL A 294 11.64 30.45 -0.01
N GLY A 295 10.44 30.26 0.49
CA GLY A 295 9.29 31.12 0.19
C GLY A 295 9.54 32.58 0.60
N PHE A 296 10.12 32.80 1.79
CA PHE A 296 10.51 34.14 2.25
C PHE A 296 11.54 34.78 1.31
N LEU A 297 12.61 34.06 0.93
CA LEU A 297 13.64 34.57 0.03
C LEU A 297 13.07 34.92 -1.35
N VAL A 298 12.23 34.06 -1.92
CA VAL A 298 11.56 34.34 -3.20
C VAL A 298 10.66 35.57 -3.09
N GLY A 299 9.86 35.68 -2.04
CA GLY A 299 9.03 36.84 -1.78
C GLY A 299 9.83 38.13 -1.62
N PHE A 300 10.95 38.07 -0.90
CA PHE A 300 11.87 39.21 -0.73
C PHE A 300 12.49 39.65 -2.06
N VAL A 301 12.98 38.74 -2.87
CA VAL A 301 13.52 39.05 -4.22
C VAL A 301 12.46 39.64 -5.12
N LEU A 302 11.25 39.13 -5.11
CA LEU A 302 10.11 39.70 -5.86
C LEU A 302 9.79 41.14 -5.41
N LEU A 303 9.82 41.39 -4.11
CA LEU A 303 9.55 42.70 -3.53
C LEU A 303 10.65 43.68 -3.96
N LEU A 304 11.92 43.29 -3.90
CA LEU A 304 13.05 44.12 -4.41
C LEU A 304 12.92 44.40 -5.91
N TYR A 305 12.51 43.40 -6.70
CA TYR A 305 12.27 43.59 -8.13
C TYR A 305 11.14 44.59 -8.41
N ILE A 306 10.02 44.52 -7.68
CA ILE A 306 8.89 45.44 -7.80
C ILE A 306 9.33 46.87 -7.42
N MET A 307 10.05 47.01 -6.29
CA MET A 307 10.60 48.31 -5.87
C MET A 307 11.56 48.88 -6.90
N HIS A 308 12.48 48.08 -7.44
CA HIS A 308 13.38 48.51 -8.48
C HIS A 308 12.62 48.99 -9.72
N ARG A 309 11.64 48.23 -10.18
CA ARG A 309 10.81 48.59 -11.34
C ARG A 309 10.00 49.85 -11.12
N HIS A 310 9.49 50.04 -9.92
CA HIS A 310 8.79 51.30 -9.52
C HIS A 310 9.73 52.48 -9.54
N ASN A 311 10.92 52.36 -8.95
CA ASN A 311 11.93 53.44 -8.94
C ASN A 311 12.39 53.81 -10.38
N VAL A 312 12.63 52.85 -11.24
CA VAL A 312 12.99 53.09 -12.67
C VAL A 312 11.84 53.80 -13.39
N ALA A 313 10.59 53.45 -13.10
CA ALA A 313 9.44 54.13 -13.72
C ALA A 313 9.31 55.61 -13.24
N GLN A 314 9.55 55.89 -11.96
CA GLN A 314 9.56 57.23 -11.39
C GLN A 314 10.71 58.07 -12.00
N THR A 315 11.95 57.50 -12.06
CA THR A 315 13.09 58.20 -12.66
C THR A 315 12.83 58.54 -14.14
N LYS A 316 12.20 57.65 -14.90
CA LYS A 316 11.80 57.95 -16.29
C LYS A 316 10.73 59.05 -16.39
N LYS A 317 9.80 59.16 -15.43
CA LYS A 317 8.84 60.25 -15.40
C LYS A 317 9.51 61.59 -15.10
N ILE A 318 10.39 61.65 -14.10
CA ILE A 318 11.16 62.83 -13.72
C ILE A 318 12.02 63.32 -14.90
N THR A 319 12.75 62.40 -15.58
CA THR A 319 13.58 62.72 -16.73
C THR A 319 12.77 63.25 -17.92
N LYS A 320 11.52 62.77 -18.11
CA LYS A 320 10.61 63.34 -19.14
C LYS A 320 10.09 64.72 -18.78
N GLU A 321 9.81 65.00 -17.49
CA GLU A 321 9.40 66.33 -17.03
C GLU A 321 10.55 67.33 -17.10
N VAL A 322 11.75 66.96 -16.69
CA VAL A 322 12.95 67.83 -16.84
C VAL A 322 13.23 68.16 -18.29
N LYS A 323 13.08 67.20 -19.24
CA LYS A 323 13.20 67.49 -20.69
C LYS A 323 12.08 68.39 -21.24
N LYS A 324 10.91 68.47 -20.59
CA LYS A 324 9.84 69.39 -20.99
C LYS A 324 10.03 70.81 -20.46
N VAL A 325 10.74 70.95 -19.33
CA VAL A 325 10.95 72.25 -18.64
C VAL A 325 12.21 72.97 -19.13
N SER A 326 13.14 72.31 -19.83
CA SER A 326 14.33 72.94 -20.39
C SER A 326 14.38 72.89 -21.93
N PRO A 327 13.66 73.74 -22.65
CA PRO A 327 14.13 74.25 -23.88
C PRO A 327 14.97 75.47 -23.57
N ILE A 328 16.16 75.29 -22.96
CA ILE A 328 17.19 76.37 -23.01
C ILE A 328 17.67 76.42 -24.46
N ASP A 329 17.24 77.45 -25.08
CA ASP A 329 17.59 77.74 -26.46
C ASP A 329 19.13 77.86 -26.56
N GLU A 330 19.75 76.80 -27.05
CA GLU A 330 21.21 76.71 -27.26
C GLU A 330 21.72 77.84 -28.16
N LYS A 331 20.84 78.48 -28.87
CA LYS A 331 21.10 79.67 -29.67
C LYS A 331 21.22 80.97 -28.84
N ALA A 332 20.55 81.08 -27.70
CA ALA A 332 20.64 82.25 -26.82
C ALA A 332 21.97 82.29 -26.07
N VAL A 333 22.51 81.13 -25.65
CA VAL A 333 23.79 81.05 -24.93
C VAL A 333 24.94 81.35 -25.87
N THR A 334 24.89 80.97 -27.12
CA THR A 334 25.92 81.25 -28.13
C THR A 334 25.96 82.73 -28.55
N ALA A 335 24.82 83.41 -28.58
CA ALA A 335 24.76 84.86 -28.90
C ALA A 335 25.34 85.73 -27.79
N VAL A 336 25.18 85.34 -26.49
CA VAL A 336 25.74 86.06 -25.35
C VAL A 336 27.25 85.87 -25.20
N LEU A 337 27.82 84.77 -25.66
CA LEU A 337 29.24 84.48 -25.61
C LEU A 337 30.01 85.15 -26.77
N LEU A 338 29.34 85.52 -27.86
CA LEU A 338 29.95 86.20 -28.99
C LEU A 338 29.94 87.71 -28.80
N ASN A 339 29.11 88.29 -27.95
CA ASN A 339 29.04 89.76 -27.75
C ASN A 339 29.96 90.25 -26.63
N ASN A 340 30.75 89.42 -26.03
CA ASN A 340 31.69 89.78 -24.93
C ASN A 340 33.16 89.74 -25.43
N LYS A 341 33.39 89.77 -26.74
CA LYS A 341 34.70 89.93 -27.40
C LYS A 341 34.69 91.03 -28.37
N SER A 342 34.48 92.27 -27.90
CA SER A 342 34.86 93.48 -28.64
C SER A 342 35.31 94.53 -27.62
#